data_79ac79c34d86f6e527ccd63162ab23d9
#
_entry.id   79ac79c34d86f6e527ccd63162ab23d9
#
_cell.length_a   1.000
_cell.length_b   1.000
_cell.length_c   1.000
_cell.angle_alpha   90.00
_cell.angle_beta   90.00
_cell.angle_gamma   90.00
#
_symmetry.space_group_name_H-M   'P 1'
#
loop_
_entity.id
_entity.type
_entity.pdbx_description
1 polymer ?
#
loop_
_entity_poly.entity_id
_entity_poly.type
_entity_poly.pdbx_seq_one_letter_code
_entity_poly.pdbx_strand_id
1 'polypeptide(L)'
;WQKLASSELASFKGIWAEQKQKLEGTEQFRRFNERLAREWAIETGILENLYELDRGVTQLLIEKGLDEALLDHGSTNKPTDYVIQLITDQRDALEGLFDFVAQRRPLSTSYLKELHHLLVRNQDYVDAIDTLGRHVRTPLVKGDWKRLPNNPSRPDGSTYVYCPPEHVASEMERLVEMHHAHVEATVPAEVSA
;
A
#
# COMPACT_ATOMS: atom_id res chain seq x y z
N TRP A 1 20.63 9.14 14.51
CA TRP A 1 19.59 8.08 14.48
C TRP A 1 19.70 7.13 15.70
N GLN A 2 20.87 6.87 16.25
CA GLN A 2 21.09 5.95 17.40
C GLN A 2 20.18 6.25 18.60
N LYS A 3 19.83 7.53 18.85
CA LYS A 3 18.91 7.94 19.92
C LYS A 3 17.43 7.65 19.62
N LEU A 4 17.09 7.37 18.36
CA LEU A 4 15.74 7.08 17.91
C LEU A 4 15.49 5.57 17.77
N ALA A 5 16.55 4.75 17.78
CA ALA A 5 16.42 3.30 17.68
C ALA A 5 15.78 2.71 18.94
N SER A 6 14.81 1.81 18.74
CA SER A 6 14.14 1.10 19.83
C SER A 6 14.83 -0.21 20.16
N SER A 7 15.29 -0.36 21.39
CA SER A 7 15.87 -1.62 21.90
C SER A 7 14.81 -2.74 21.99
N GLU A 8 13.54 -2.38 22.21
CA GLU A 8 12.43 -3.35 22.25
C GLU A 8 12.17 -3.93 20.87
N LEU A 9 12.11 -3.11 19.82
CA LEU A 9 11.95 -3.58 18.43
C LEU A 9 13.11 -4.46 17.99
N ALA A 10 14.34 -4.15 18.38
CA ALA A 10 15.50 -4.99 18.12
C ALA A 10 15.35 -6.37 18.75
N SER A 11 14.84 -6.45 20.00
CA SER A 11 14.56 -7.69 20.69
C SER A 11 13.45 -8.50 20.01
N PHE A 12 12.34 -7.86 19.65
CA PHE A 12 11.24 -8.50 18.92
C PHE A 12 11.67 -9.02 17.54
N LYS A 13 12.54 -8.32 16.85
CA LYS A 13 13.10 -8.76 15.57
C LYS A 13 13.85 -10.09 15.72
N GLY A 14 14.63 -10.27 16.79
CA GLY A 14 15.32 -11.53 17.09
C GLY A 14 14.33 -12.68 17.34
N ILE A 15 13.35 -12.46 18.22
CA ILE A 15 12.31 -13.45 18.53
C ILE A 15 11.52 -13.83 17.26
N TRP A 16 11.14 -12.83 16.45
CA TRP A 16 10.44 -13.07 15.19
C TRP A 16 11.27 -13.91 14.22
N ALA A 17 12.55 -13.59 14.05
CA ALA A 17 13.44 -14.32 13.15
C ALA A 17 13.57 -15.80 13.54
N GLU A 18 13.70 -16.09 14.83
CA GLU A 18 13.74 -17.46 15.34
C GLU A 18 12.43 -18.22 15.11
N GLN A 19 11.29 -17.60 15.37
CA GLN A 19 9.97 -18.22 15.13
C GLN A 19 9.73 -18.45 13.65
N LYS A 20 10.05 -17.47 12.80
CA LYS A 20 9.95 -17.60 11.35
C LYS A 20 10.75 -18.80 10.85
N GLN A 21 12.01 -18.95 11.30
CA GLN A 21 12.87 -20.06 10.89
C GLN A 21 12.29 -21.43 11.26
N LYS A 22 11.61 -21.53 12.41
CA LYS A 22 10.96 -22.78 12.86
C LYS A 22 9.72 -23.14 12.04
N LEU A 23 9.02 -22.11 11.52
CA LEU A 23 7.75 -22.26 10.81
C LEU A 23 7.92 -22.26 9.29
N GLU A 24 9.07 -21.81 8.79
CA GLU A 24 9.34 -21.71 7.37
C GLU A 24 9.19 -23.06 6.67
N GLY A 25 8.48 -23.08 5.53
CA GLY A 25 8.16 -24.30 4.80
C GLY A 25 6.98 -25.12 5.34
N THR A 26 6.39 -24.75 6.47
CA THR A 26 5.19 -25.43 6.99
C THR A 26 3.91 -24.95 6.32
N GLU A 27 2.92 -25.83 6.16
CA GLU A 27 1.60 -25.50 5.65
C GLU A 27 0.89 -24.44 6.52
N GLN A 28 1.11 -24.47 7.83
CA GLN A 28 0.58 -23.47 8.76
C GLN A 28 1.11 -22.08 8.45
N PHE A 29 2.40 -21.95 8.18
CA PHE A 29 3.02 -20.65 7.86
C PHE A 29 2.55 -20.13 6.51
N ARG A 30 2.38 -21.00 5.51
CA ARG A 30 1.82 -20.64 4.22
C ARG A 30 0.40 -20.08 4.37
N ARG A 31 -0.49 -20.77 5.08
CA ARG A 31 -1.87 -20.33 5.34
C ARG A 31 -1.93 -19.02 6.13
N PHE A 32 -1.05 -18.86 7.10
CA PHE A 32 -0.94 -17.61 7.85
C PHE A 32 -0.59 -16.44 6.94
N ASN A 33 0.43 -16.58 6.09
CA ASN A 33 0.85 -15.52 5.18
C ASN A 33 -0.21 -15.18 4.14
N GLU A 34 -0.90 -16.17 3.57
CA GLU A 34 -2.01 -15.95 2.64
C GLU A 34 -3.17 -15.20 3.30
N ARG A 35 -3.51 -15.57 4.54
CA ARG A 35 -4.53 -14.86 5.30
C ARG A 35 -4.12 -13.42 5.60
N LEU A 36 -2.89 -13.22 6.07
CA LEU A 36 -2.35 -11.90 6.38
C LEU A 36 -2.32 -10.99 5.15
N ALA A 37 -1.90 -11.51 3.98
CA ALA A 37 -1.88 -10.77 2.74
C ALA A 37 -3.31 -10.34 2.32
N ARG A 38 -4.31 -11.22 2.49
CA ARG A 38 -5.72 -10.87 2.23
C ARG A 38 -6.24 -9.80 3.20
N GLU A 39 -5.96 -9.96 4.48
CA GLU A 39 -6.34 -9.00 5.52
C GLU A 39 -5.80 -7.61 5.21
N TRP A 40 -4.51 -7.50 4.95
CA TRP A 40 -3.89 -6.23 4.59
C TRP A 40 -4.44 -5.63 3.29
N ALA A 41 -4.65 -6.45 2.27
CA ALA A 41 -5.22 -5.99 1.01
C ALA A 41 -6.62 -5.41 1.19
N ILE A 42 -7.48 -6.08 1.97
CA ILE A 42 -8.85 -5.64 2.24
C ILE A 42 -8.86 -4.37 3.09
N GLU A 43 -8.11 -4.36 4.21
CA GLU A 43 -8.09 -3.24 5.12
C GLU A 43 -7.48 -1.98 4.49
N THR A 44 -6.43 -2.13 3.68
CA THR A 44 -5.84 -1.01 2.94
C THR A 44 -6.87 -0.39 2.00
N GLY A 45 -7.62 -1.20 1.24
CA GLY A 45 -8.65 -0.69 0.34
C GLY A 45 -9.77 0.06 1.07
N ILE A 46 -10.17 -0.40 2.27
CA ILE A 46 -11.14 0.30 3.12
C ILE A 46 -10.56 1.62 3.63
N LEU A 47 -9.34 1.63 4.14
CA LEU A 47 -8.65 2.83 4.66
C LEU A 47 -8.47 3.90 3.57
N GLU A 48 -8.16 3.48 2.35
CA GLU A 48 -8.02 4.35 1.18
C GLU A 48 -9.37 4.76 0.55
N ASN A 49 -10.51 4.38 1.16
CA ASN A 49 -11.87 4.65 0.67
C ASN A 49 -12.09 4.15 -0.77
N LEU A 50 -11.43 3.07 -1.17
CA LEU A 50 -11.63 2.46 -2.48
C LEU A 50 -13.00 1.78 -2.58
N TYR A 51 -13.48 1.24 -1.47
CA TYR A 51 -14.79 0.62 -1.28
C TYR A 51 -15.16 0.59 0.20
N GLU A 52 -16.44 0.32 0.47
CA GLU A 52 -16.95 -0.02 1.80
C GLU A 52 -17.32 -1.50 1.81
N LEU A 53 -17.08 -2.19 2.92
CA LEU A 53 -17.45 -3.57 3.14
C LEU A 53 -18.07 -3.73 4.52
N ASP A 54 -19.13 -4.53 4.61
CA ASP A 54 -19.68 -4.97 5.89
C ASP A 54 -18.65 -5.78 6.66
N ARG A 55 -18.57 -5.56 7.97
CA ARG A 55 -17.61 -6.23 8.86
C ARG A 55 -17.69 -7.76 8.78
N GLY A 56 -18.90 -8.31 8.68
CA GLY A 56 -19.10 -9.76 8.56
C GLY A 56 -18.53 -10.32 7.27
N VAL A 57 -18.74 -9.61 6.16
CA VAL A 57 -18.20 -9.97 4.84
C VAL A 57 -16.69 -9.81 4.80
N THR A 58 -16.15 -8.73 5.38
CA THR A 58 -14.70 -8.56 5.55
C THR A 58 -14.05 -9.78 6.20
N GLN A 59 -14.61 -10.24 7.32
CA GLN A 59 -14.10 -11.42 8.02
C GLN A 59 -14.19 -12.70 7.17
N LEU A 60 -15.30 -12.89 6.44
CA LEU A 60 -15.46 -14.04 5.54
C LEU A 60 -14.41 -14.06 4.42
N LEU A 61 -14.17 -12.93 3.77
CA LEU A 61 -13.16 -12.81 2.73
C LEU A 61 -11.74 -13.07 3.26
N ILE A 62 -11.43 -12.61 4.46
CA ILE A 62 -10.13 -12.88 5.11
C ILE A 62 -9.97 -14.40 5.37
N GLU A 63 -11.00 -15.05 5.88
CA GLU A 63 -10.93 -16.45 6.31
C GLU A 63 -11.08 -17.45 5.15
N LYS A 64 -12.06 -17.22 4.27
CA LYS A 64 -12.45 -18.18 3.22
C LYS A 64 -11.72 -17.96 1.91
N GLY A 65 -11.27 -16.72 1.62
CA GLY A 65 -10.64 -16.33 0.37
C GLY A 65 -11.43 -15.26 -0.38
N LEU A 66 -10.85 -14.74 -1.44
CA LEU A 66 -11.45 -13.72 -2.29
C LEU A 66 -12.41 -14.37 -3.27
N ASP A 67 -13.65 -14.63 -2.83
CA ASP A 67 -14.71 -15.21 -3.63
C ASP A 67 -15.87 -14.22 -3.73
N GLU A 68 -16.23 -13.83 -4.95
CA GLU A 68 -17.33 -12.91 -5.22
C GLU A 68 -18.67 -13.45 -4.68
N ALA A 69 -18.85 -14.76 -4.63
CA ALA A 69 -20.05 -15.39 -4.09
C ALA A 69 -20.28 -15.12 -2.58
N LEU A 70 -19.26 -14.63 -1.88
CA LEU A 70 -19.35 -14.19 -0.48
C LEU A 70 -19.85 -12.75 -0.34
N LEU A 71 -19.97 -12.01 -1.44
CA LEU A 71 -20.41 -10.62 -1.49
C LEU A 71 -21.87 -10.53 -1.92
N ASP A 72 -22.73 -10.09 -1.03
CA ASP A 72 -24.10 -9.73 -1.38
C ASP A 72 -24.15 -8.29 -1.92
N HIS A 73 -25.12 -7.99 -2.78
CA HIS A 73 -25.29 -6.65 -3.38
C HIS A 73 -25.47 -5.50 -2.35
N GLY A 74 -25.81 -5.81 -1.11
CA GLY A 74 -25.94 -4.82 -0.02
C GLY A 74 -24.71 -4.70 0.87
N SER A 75 -23.72 -5.57 0.73
CA SER A 75 -22.54 -5.63 1.60
C SER A 75 -21.41 -4.68 1.20
N THR A 76 -21.54 -4.02 0.06
CA THR A 76 -20.57 -3.07 -0.49
C THR A 76 -21.25 -1.93 -1.24
N ASN A 77 -20.59 -0.77 -1.31
CA ASN A 77 -21.04 0.42 -2.03
C ASN A 77 -20.65 0.44 -3.52
N LYS A 78 -20.01 -0.64 -4.03
CA LYS A 78 -19.58 -0.79 -5.43
C LYS A 78 -19.96 -2.17 -5.97
N PRO A 79 -19.93 -2.39 -7.31
CA PRO A 79 -20.12 -3.71 -7.90
C PRO A 79 -19.16 -4.74 -7.29
N THR A 80 -19.67 -5.93 -6.97
CA THR A 80 -18.93 -6.97 -6.23
C THR A 80 -17.69 -7.46 -6.96
N ASP A 81 -17.79 -7.68 -8.27
CA ASP A 81 -16.69 -8.06 -9.14
C ASP A 81 -15.57 -6.98 -9.13
N TYR A 82 -15.96 -5.72 -9.16
CA TYR A 82 -15.00 -4.61 -9.12
C TYR A 82 -14.30 -4.53 -7.76
N VAL A 83 -15.00 -4.75 -6.64
CA VAL A 83 -14.39 -4.80 -5.31
C VAL A 83 -13.36 -5.93 -5.23
N ILE A 84 -13.68 -7.12 -5.71
CA ILE A 84 -12.74 -8.26 -5.75
C ILE A 84 -11.51 -7.93 -6.61
N GLN A 85 -11.68 -7.25 -7.74
CA GLN A 85 -10.55 -6.79 -8.55
C GLN A 85 -9.64 -5.83 -7.80
N LEU A 86 -10.20 -4.82 -7.11
CA LEU A 86 -9.43 -3.88 -6.31
C LEU A 86 -8.66 -4.57 -5.16
N ILE A 87 -9.29 -5.51 -4.46
CA ILE A 87 -8.63 -6.29 -3.40
C ILE A 87 -7.48 -7.13 -3.99
N THR A 88 -7.71 -7.73 -5.15
CA THR A 88 -6.70 -8.52 -5.86
C THR A 88 -5.49 -7.66 -6.27
N ASP A 89 -5.73 -6.43 -6.74
CA ASP A 89 -4.67 -5.48 -7.07
C ASP A 89 -3.81 -5.14 -5.85
N GLN A 90 -4.45 -4.89 -4.71
CA GLN A 90 -3.77 -4.63 -3.43
C GLN A 90 -2.92 -5.84 -3.00
N ARG A 91 -3.47 -7.05 -3.09
CA ARG A 91 -2.76 -8.28 -2.75
C ARG A 91 -1.54 -8.51 -3.65
N ASP A 92 -1.69 -8.36 -4.96
CA ASP A 92 -0.61 -8.56 -5.92
C ASP A 92 0.53 -7.53 -5.71
N ALA A 93 0.18 -6.29 -5.35
CA ALA A 93 1.18 -5.28 -4.98
C ALA A 93 1.92 -5.64 -3.68
N LEU A 94 1.22 -6.19 -2.68
CA LEU A 94 1.84 -6.68 -1.44
C LEU A 94 2.81 -7.84 -1.69
N GLU A 95 2.49 -8.76 -2.60
CA GLU A 95 3.41 -9.84 -2.99
C GLU A 95 4.70 -9.27 -3.61
N GLY A 96 4.60 -8.24 -4.47
CA GLY A 96 5.76 -7.52 -4.99
C GLY A 96 6.58 -6.83 -3.89
N LEU A 97 5.92 -6.31 -2.85
CA LEU A 97 6.58 -5.68 -1.71
C LEU A 97 7.42 -6.68 -0.88
N PHE A 98 6.99 -7.93 -0.78
CA PHE A 98 7.77 -8.97 -0.09
C PHE A 98 9.11 -9.28 -0.77
N ASP A 99 9.20 -9.11 -2.09
CA ASP A 99 10.48 -9.26 -2.82
C ASP A 99 11.46 -8.14 -2.46
N PHE A 100 10.96 -6.92 -2.26
CA PHE A 100 11.75 -5.81 -1.76
C PHE A 100 12.20 -6.06 -0.30
N VAL A 101 11.28 -6.43 0.59
CA VAL A 101 11.58 -6.73 2.01
C VAL A 101 12.60 -7.86 2.14
N ALA A 102 12.53 -8.87 1.27
CA ALA A 102 13.50 -9.97 1.22
C ALA A 102 14.83 -9.60 0.55
N GLN A 103 15.04 -8.32 0.22
CA GLN A 103 16.24 -7.79 -0.47
C GLN A 103 16.52 -8.44 -1.84
N ARG A 104 15.51 -9.06 -2.45
CA ARG A 104 15.60 -9.60 -3.80
C ARG A 104 15.49 -8.52 -4.88
N ARG A 105 14.98 -7.36 -4.49
CA ARG A 105 14.78 -6.22 -5.36
C ARG A 105 15.14 -4.91 -4.64
N PRO A 106 16.02 -4.06 -5.21
CA PRO A 106 16.37 -2.78 -4.61
C PRO A 106 15.24 -1.75 -4.76
N LEU A 107 15.15 -0.81 -3.83
CA LEU A 107 14.30 0.35 -4.00
C LEU A 107 14.81 1.17 -5.19
N SER A 108 13.89 1.54 -6.08
CA SER A 108 14.16 2.41 -7.22
C SER A 108 12.90 3.18 -7.62
N THR A 109 13.06 4.27 -8.34
CA THR A 109 11.92 5.03 -8.88
C THR A 109 11.08 4.19 -9.84
N SER A 110 11.71 3.29 -10.61
CA SER A 110 11.01 2.33 -11.49
C SER A 110 10.17 1.36 -10.69
N TYR A 111 10.70 0.84 -9.59
CA TYR A 111 9.97 -0.07 -8.70
C TYR A 111 8.76 0.61 -8.05
N LEU A 112 8.91 1.85 -7.59
CA LEU A 112 7.78 2.62 -7.05
C LEU A 112 6.68 2.86 -8.09
N LYS A 113 7.06 3.17 -9.33
CA LYS A 113 6.10 3.31 -10.45
C LYS A 113 5.40 2.00 -10.78
N GLU A 114 6.11 0.88 -10.74
CA GLU A 114 5.54 -0.45 -10.96
C GLU A 114 4.54 -0.82 -9.87
N LEU A 115 4.88 -0.63 -8.59
CA LEU A 115 3.95 -0.82 -7.48
C LEU A 115 2.69 0.04 -7.63
N HIS A 116 2.86 1.31 -7.96
CA HIS A 116 1.72 2.20 -8.22
C HIS A 116 0.87 1.68 -9.38
N HIS A 117 1.48 1.22 -10.47
CA HIS A 117 0.74 0.65 -11.59
C HIS A 117 -0.09 -0.57 -11.18
N LEU A 118 0.49 -1.48 -10.39
CA LEU A 118 -0.22 -2.66 -9.87
C LEU A 118 -1.40 -2.26 -8.97
N LEU A 119 -1.17 -1.36 -8.02
CA LEU A 119 -2.19 -0.90 -7.07
C LEU A 119 -3.41 -0.28 -7.73
N VAL A 120 -3.22 0.41 -8.86
CA VAL A 120 -4.28 1.19 -9.52
C VAL A 120 -4.68 0.66 -10.89
N ARG A 121 -4.26 -0.57 -11.26
CA ARG A 121 -4.44 -1.08 -12.64
C ARG A 121 -5.91 -1.14 -13.08
N ASN A 122 -6.84 -1.40 -12.17
CA ASN A 122 -8.29 -1.41 -12.41
C ASN A 122 -9.00 -0.12 -12.01
N GLN A 123 -8.25 0.95 -11.69
CA GLN A 123 -8.78 2.27 -11.39
C GLN A 123 -8.50 3.19 -12.58
N ASP A 124 -9.51 3.46 -13.41
CA ASP A 124 -9.33 4.26 -14.63
C ASP A 124 -9.43 5.76 -14.40
N TYR A 125 -10.09 6.16 -13.31
CA TYR A 125 -10.39 7.56 -13.03
C TYR A 125 -10.21 7.89 -11.57
N VAL A 126 -9.96 9.15 -11.30
CA VAL A 126 -9.90 9.75 -9.96
C VAL A 126 -10.75 11.02 -9.95
N ASP A 127 -11.40 11.26 -8.81
CA ASP A 127 -12.08 12.52 -8.58
C ASP A 127 -11.05 13.63 -8.30
N ALA A 128 -11.20 14.76 -8.96
CA ALA A 128 -10.30 15.89 -8.86
C ALA A 128 -11.10 17.20 -8.79
N ILE A 129 -10.42 18.27 -8.42
CA ILE A 129 -10.97 19.62 -8.47
C ILE A 129 -10.20 20.38 -9.54
N ASP A 130 -10.92 20.93 -10.51
CA ASP A 130 -10.33 21.76 -11.58
C ASP A 130 -9.92 23.15 -11.09
N THR A 131 -9.29 23.92 -11.94
CA THR A 131 -8.83 25.28 -11.63
C THR A 131 -9.97 26.27 -11.33
N LEU A 132 -11.22 25.89 -11.61
CA LEU A 132 -12.42 26.67 -11.30
C LEU A 132 -13.15 26.18 -10.04
N GLY A 133 -12.56 25.23 -9.29
CA GLY A 133 -13.14 24.67 -8.08
C GLY A 133 -14.25 23.65 -8.32
N ARG A 134 -14.42 23.13 -9.54
CA ARG A 134 -15.46 22.16 -9.88
C ARG A 134 -14.95 20.74 -9.70
N HIS A 135 -15.79 19.87 -9.14
CA HIS A 135 -15.53 18.44 -9.12
C HIS A 135 -15.55 17.86 -10.54
N VAL A 136 -14.46 17.23 -10.93
CA VAL A 136 -14.28 16.59 -12.23
C VAL A 136 -13.70 15.20 -12.05
N ARG A 137 -14.08 14.30 -12.96
CA ARG A 137 -13.52 12.97 -13.04
C ARG A 137 -12.42 12.98 -14.11
N THR A 138 -11.19 12.69 -13.71
CA THR A 138 -10.03 12.72 -14.60
C THR A 138 -9.39 11.35 -14.73
N PRO A 139 -8.82 10.98 -15.89
CA PRO A 139 -8.10 9.72 -16.04
C PRO A 139 -6.95 9.63 -15.04
N LEU A 140 -6.83 8.47 -14.39
CA LEU A 140 -5.74 8.20 -13.45
C LEU A 140 -4.46 7.84 -14.21
N VAL A 141 -3.38 8.54 -13.91
CA VAL A 141 -2.05 8.24 -14.46
C VAL A 141 -1.46 7.06 -13.69
N LYS A 142 -1.40 5.89 -14.34
CA LYS A 142 -0.93 4.64 -13.74
C LYS A 142 0.58 4.46 -13.90
N GLY A 143 1.29 4.20 -12.82
CA GLY A 143 2.73 3.92 -12.87
C GLY A 143 3.59 5.11 -13.30
N ASP A 144 3.13 6.33 -13.05
CA ASP A 144 3.91 7.54 -13.32
C ASP A 144 3.65 8.61 -12.26
N TRP A 145 4.47 9.65 -12.27
CA TRP A 145 4.32 10.77 -11.36
C TRP A 145 3.10 11.62 -11.71
N LYS A 146 2.50 12.23 -10.69
CA LYS A 146 1.37 13.14 -10.88
C LYS A 146 1.76 14.31 -11.79
N ARG A 147 0.81 14.75 -12.61
CA ARG A 147 0.96 15.89 -13.52
C ARG A 147 0.19 17.12 -13.06
N LEU A 148 -0.70 16.93 -12.09
CA LEU A 148 -1.52 18.00 -11.52
C LEU A 148 -1.35 18.02 -10.00
N PRO A 149 -1.50 19.18 -9.33
CA PRO A 149 -1.57 19.27 -7.89
C PRO A 149 -2.70 18.39 -7.34
N ASN A 150 -2.47 17.77 -6.20
CA ASN A 150 -3.46 16.93 -5.48
C ASN A 150 -3.56 17.37 -4.01
N ASN A 151 -3.64 18.67 -3.78
CA ASN A 151 -3.63 19.26 -2.45
C ASN A 151 -4.99 19.05 -1.75
N PRO A 152 -5.07 18.28 -0.65
CA PRO A 152 -6.33 18.07 0.06
C PRO A 152 -6.71 19.29 0.92
N SER A 153 -8.01 19.50 1.08
CA SER A 153 -8.54 20.45 2.05
C SER A 153 -8.55 19.81 3.46
N ARG A 154 -8.18 20.59 4.45
CA ARG A 154 -8.26 20.19 5.86
C ARG A 154 -9.65 20.52 6.42
N PRO A 155 -10.06 19.90 7.56
CA PRO A 155 -11.33 20.20 8.20
C PRO A 155 -11.50 21.67 8.62
N ASP A 156 -10.40 22.39 8.86
CA ASP A 156 -10.39 23.81 9.20
C ASP A 156 -10.52 24.74 7.97
N GLY A 157 -10.70 24.17 6.77
CA GLY A 157 -10.79 24.91 5.51
C GLY A 157 -9.46 25.32 4.90
N SER A 158 -8.33 25.05 5.55
CA SER A 158 -7.00 25.27 4.96
C SER A 158 -6.66 24.16 3.96
N THR A 159 -5.75 24.45 3.03
CA THR A 159 -5.25 23.47 2.07
C THR A 159 -3.87 22.97 2.48
N TYR A 160 -3.71 21.63 2.52
CA TYR A 160 -2.38 21.04 2.67
C TYR A 160 -1.67 21.01 1.32
N VAL A 161 -0.51 21.65 1.25
CA VAL A 161 0.25 21.73 -0.01
C VAL A 161 1.24 20.57 -0.08
N TYR A 162 1.00 19.64 -1.00
CA TYR A 162 1.94 18.56 -1.32
C TYR A 162 3.03 19.05 -2.27
N CYS A 163 4.08 18.24 -2.42
CA CYS A 163 5.14 18.48 -3.40
C CYS A 163 4.55 18.82 -4.79
N PRO A 164 4.95 19.94 -5.41
CA PRO A 164 4.49 20.30 -6.76
C PRO A 164 4.86 19.24 -7.80
N PRO A 165 4.02 19.01 -8.83
CA PRO A 165 4.25 17.96 -9.83
C PRO A 165 5.64 17.98 -10.46
N GLU A 166 6.17 19.16 -10.76
CA GLU A 166 7.48 19.38 -11.37
C GLU A 166 8.67 18.94 -10.49
N HIS A 167 8.47 18.81 -9.18
CA HIS A 167 9.51 18.40 -8.23
C HIS A 167 9.37 16.95 -7.77
N VAL A 168 8.26 16.26 -8.08
CA VAL A 168 8.03 14.90 -7.58
C VAL A 168 9.12 13.94 -8.03
N ALA A 169 9.56 14.02 -9.28
CA ALA A 169 10.59 13.10 -9.79
C ALA A 169 11.90 13.23 -9.01
N SER A 170 12.40 14.46 -8.83
CA SER A 170 13.64 14.71 -8.09
C SER A 170 13.54 14.38 -6.61
N GLU A 171 12.39 14.64 -5.96
CA GLU A 171 12.20 14.27 -4.56
C GLU A 171 12.11 12.75 -4.37
N MET A 172 11.56 12.01 -5.33
CA MET A 172 11.53 10.55 -5.28
C MET A 172 12.92 9.94 -5.56
N GLU A 173 13.73 10.53 -6.43
CA GLU A 173 15.14 10.15 -6.60
C GLU A 173 15.92 10.36 -5.30
N ARG A 174 15.75 11.51 -4.67
CA ARG A 174 16.36 11.83 -3.37
C ARG A 174 15.93 10.86 -2.26
N LEU A 175 14.65 10.46 -2.24
CA LEU A 175 14.15 9.44 -1.31
C LEU A 175 14.87 8.10 -1.50
N VAL A 176 15.06 7.66 -2.74
CA VAL A 176 15.78 6.43 -3.08
C VAL A 176 17.24 6.50 -2.65
N GLU A 177 17.92 7.61 -2.94
CA GLU A 177 19.31 7.86 -2.52
C GLU A 177 19.46 7.84 -1.00
N MET A 178 18.56 8.51 -0.28
CA MET A 178 18.53 8.51 1.18
C MET A 178 18.34 7.10 1.74
N HIS A 179 17.41 6.32 1.16
CA HIS A 179 17.20 4.94 1.55
C HIS A 179 18.48 4.09 1.37
N HIS A 180 19.15 4.19 0.23
CA HIS A 180 20.37 3.44 -0.02
C HIS A 180 21.48 3.84 0.97
N ALA A 181 21.64 5.14 1.23
CA ALA A 181 22.61 5.62 2.23
C ALA A 181 22.29 5.10 3.64
N HIS A 182 21.00 5.00 4.02
CA HIS A 182 20.58 4.42 5.30
C HIS A 182 20.86 2.92 5.37
N VAL A 183 20.63 2.18 4.30
CA VAL A 183 20.97 0.75 4.23
C VAL A 183 22.47 0.52 4.37
N GLU A 184 23.30 1.29 3.66
CA GLU A 184 24.76 1.24 3.76
C GLU A 184 25.27 1.59 5.17
N ALA A 185 24.66 2.58 5.81
CA ALA A 185 24.99 2.98 7.18
C ALA A 185 24.36 2.05 8.24
N THR A 186 23.66 0.98 7.85
CA THR A 186 22.95 0.06 8.74
C THR A 186 21.98 0.77 9.71
N VAL A 187 21.33 1.82 9.25
CA VAL A 187 20.28 2.52 10.04
C VAL A 187 19.10 1.59 10.27
N PRO A 188 18.62 1.45 11.52
CA PRO A 188 17.42 0.64 11.78
C PRO A 188 16.21 1.12 10.99
N ALA A 189 15.38 0.18 10.53
CA ALA A 189 14.22 0.48 9.67
C ALA A 189 13.24 1.49 10.31
N GLU A 190 13.02 1.39 11.62
CA GLU A 190 12.16 2.29 12.39
C GLU A 190 12.66 3.75 12.45
N VAL A 191 13.91 3.99 12.08
CA VAL A 191 14.51 5.33 12.01
C VAL A 191 14.58 5.83 10.58
N SER A 192 14.63 4.89 9.62
CA SER A 192 14.72 5.18 8.19
C SER A 192 13.35 5.42 7.52
N ALA A 193 12.26 5.02 8.20
CA ALA A 193 10.88 5.10 7.70
C ALA A 193 10.31 6.53 7.68
#